data_95cfbe192f8d4e01874d9a0a80019810
#
_entry.id   95cfbe192f8d4e01874d9a0a80019810
#
_cell.length_a   1.000
_cell.length_b   1.000
_cell.length_c   1.000
_cell.angle_alpha   90.00
_cell.angle_beta   90.00
_cell.angle_gamma   90.00
#
_symmetry.space_group_name_H-M   'P 1'
#
loop_
_entity.id
_entity.type
_entity.pdbx_description
1 polymer ?
#
loop_
_entity_poly.entity_id
_entity_poly.type
_entity_poly.pdbx_seq_one_letter_code
_entity_poly.pdbx_strand_id
1 'polypeptide(L)'
;MNFLSHYYFDRNRGNPYEVLGMVLPDLIKNADKSWNIHPEKNIHLFSEDENIKSLLFGWKRHLEVDKIFHNSSFFLYHQHQIKVSIKDSILGSPVKPFFLGHISLELLLDNLLLSENLIDVEVFYKLINEVDDQILKKFINLNQIEDTDRFFYFFDIFKKEKYLYNYSNTEKITYALRRICMRLWQNPFTEEQEYHLTKSLILYKTKLSGEFLHIFELIDLQLN
;
A
#
# COMPACT_ATOMS: atom_id res chain seq x y z
N MET A 1 1.36 2.90 -5.04
CA MET A 1 0.30 3.30 -4.06
C MET A 1 0.33 2.40 -2.84
N ASN A 2 -0.37 2.73 -1.74
CA ASN A 2 -0.46 1.84 -0.57
C ASN A 2 -1.75 0.99 -0.61
N PHE A 3 -1.97 0.09 0.35
CA PHE A 3 -3.01 -0.94 0.38
C PHE A 3 -4.43 -0.45 0.06
N LEU A 4 -4.89 0.61 0.74
CA LEU A 4 -6.27 1.09 0.61
C LEU A 4 -6.49 1.86 -0.69
N SER A 5 -5.48 2.55 -1.18
CA SER A 5 -5.50 3.19 -2.49
C SER A 5 -5.60 2.17 -3.63
N HIS A 6 -4.93 1.01 -3.53
CA HIS A 6 -5.12 -0.09 -4.47
C HIS A 6 -6.53 -0.68 -4.38
N TYR A 7 -7.01 -0.95 -3.15
CA TYR A 7 -8.36 -1.49 -2.93
C TYR A 7 -9.46 -0.59 -3.49
N TYR A 8 -9.27 0.74 -3.49
CA TYR A 8 -10.25 1.70 -3.99
C TYR A 8 -10.75 1.38 -5.40
N PHE A 9 -9.89 0.95 -6.32
CA PHE A 9 -10.23 0.72 -7.72
C PHE A 9 -11.14 -0.49 -7.93
N ASP A 10 -11.07 -1.49 -7.06
CA ASP A 10 -11.89 -2.70 -7.18
C ASP A 10 -12.80 -2.94 -5.95
N ARG A 11 -13.03 -1.89 -5.13
CA ARG A 11 -13.85 -1.95 -3.90
C ARG A 11 -15.29 -2.46 -4.10
N ASN A 12 -15.82 -2.34 -5.30
CA ASN A 12 -17.18 -2.74 -5.66
C ASN A 12 -17.26 -4.14 -6.30
N ARG A 13 -16.14 -4.83 -6.55
CA ARG A 13 -16.12 -6.12 -7.25
C ARG A 13 -16.56 -7.29 -6.37
N GLY A 14 -16.27 -7.22 -5.09
CA GLY A 14 -16.69 -8.24 -4.12
C GLY A 14 -16.00 -9.61 -4.26
N ASN A 15 -15.03 -9.77 -5.16
CA ASN A 15 -14.25 -11.00 -5.31
C ASN A 15 -13.04 -10.98 -4.35
N PRO A 16 -13.00 -11.86 -3.32
CA PRO A 16 -11.94 -11.84 -2.31
C PRO A 16 -10.55 -12.09 -2.89
N TYR A 17 -10.42 -12.93 -3.92
CA TYR A 17 -9.14 -13.23 -4.57
C TYR A 17 -8.63 -12.08 -5.43
N GLU A 18 -9.51 -11.34 -6.12
CA GLU A 18 -9.13 -10.12 -6.83
C GLU A 18 -8.61 -9.06 -5.85
N VAL A 19 -9.36 -8.83 -4.75
CA VAL A 19 -8.99 -7.86 -3.71
C VAL A 19 -7.65 -8.24 -3.05
N LEU A 20 -7.46 -9.51 -2.67
CA LEU A 20 -6.16 -9.94 -2.17
C LEU A 20 -5.06 -9.78 -3.22
N GLY A 21 -5.30 -10.16 -4.46
CA GLY A 21 -4.34 -10.01 -5.56
C GLY A 21 -3.83 -8.60 -5.74
N MET A 22 -4.69 -7.59 -5.55
CA MET A 22 -4.32 -6.17 -5.64
C MET A 22 -3.36 -5.69 -4.54
N VAL A 23 -3.32 -6.34 -3.39
CA VAL A 23 -2.42 -5.97 -2.29
C VAL A 23 -1.30 -6.99 -2.06
N LEU A 24 -1.37 -8.12 -2.75
CA LEU A 24 -0.43 -9.24 -2.59
C LEU A 24 1.02 -8.87 -2.95
N PRO A 25 1.33 -8.04 -3.97
CA PRO A 25 2.70 -7.60 -4.24
C PRO A 25 3.36 -6.97 -3.02
N ASP A 26 2.64 -6.08 -2.34
CA ASP A 26 3.12 -5.41 -1.13
C ASP A 26 3.21 -6.36 0.06
N LEU A 27 2.23 -7.26 0.24
CA LEU A 27 2.26 -8.25 1.32
C LEU A 27 3.46 -9.18 1.19
N ILE A 28 3.76 -9.67 -0.02
CA ILE A 28 4.93 -10.52 -0.28
C ILE A 28 6.23 -9.77 0.02
N LYS A 29 6.38 -8.52 -0.45
CA LYS A 29 7.55 -7.69 -0.16
C LYS A 29 7.68 -7.33 1.31
N ASN A 30 6.56 -7.21 2.03
CA ASN A 30 6.56 -6.97 3.46
C ASN A 30 6.94 -8.21 4.28
N ALA A 31 6.55 -9.41 3.82
CA ALA A 31 6.95 -10.67 4.43
C ALA A 31 8.45 -10.95 4.22
N ASP A 32 8.93 -10.76 3.00
CA ASP A 32 10.36 -10.86 2.68
C ASP A 32 10.76 -9.98 1.49
N LYS A 33 11.68 -9.05 1.72
CA LYS A 33 12.18 -8.13 0.68
C LYS A 33 12.94 -8.83 -0.45
N SER A 34 13.51 -10.01 -0.20
CA SER A 34 14.25 -10.77 -1.20
C SER A 34 13.35 -11.44 -2.23
N TRP A 35 12.08 -11.68 -1.90
CA TRP A 35 11.12 -12.31 -2.80
C TRP A 35 10.75 -11.37 -3.94
N ASN A 36 11.21 -11.71 -5.13
CA ASN A 36 10.98 -10.92 -6.33
C ASN A 36 10.27 -11.77 -7.39
N ILE A 37 8.97 -11.94 -7.23
CA ILE A 37 8.14 -12.78 -8.08
C ILE A 37 7.48 -11.97 -9.19
N HIS A 38 7.23 -12.62 -10.31
CA HIS A 38 6.66 -12.03 -11.52
C HIS A 38 5.61 -12.97 -12.16
N PRO A 39 4.47 -13.22 -11.47
CA PRO A 39 3.44 -14.13 -12.00
C PRO A 39 2.88 -13.66 -13.34
N GLU A 40 2.90 -12.35 -13.59
CA GLU A 40 2.45 -11.75 -14.86
C GLU A 40 3.29 -12.17 -16.08
N LYS A 41 4.49 -12.69 -15.87
CA LYS A 41 5.37 -13.19 -16.95
C LYS A 41 5.14 -14.66 -17.28
N ASN A 42 4.48 -15.40 -16.39
CA ASN A 42 4.29 -16.86 -16.50
C ASN A 42 2.80 -17.24 -16.42
N ILE A 43 1.94 -16.49 -17.12
CA ILE A 43 0.47 -16.60 -17.04
C ILE A 43 -0.05 -18.04 -17.20
N HIS A 44 0.61 -18.85 -18.03
CA HIS A 44 0.23 -20.23 -18.29
C HIS A 44 0.23 -21.12 -17.03
N LEU A 45 1.04 -20.80 -16.02
CA LEU A 45 1.08 -21.54 -14.75
C LEU A 45 -0.17 -21.32 -13.88
N PHE A 46 -0.94 -20.26 -14.16
CA PHE A 46 -2.08 -19.82 -13.36
C PHE A 46 -3.43 -20.02 -14.05
N SER A 47 -3.48 -20.84 -15.10
CA SER A 47 -4.65 -20.93 -16.00
C SER A 47 -5.69 -21.98 -15.61
N GLU A 48 -5.40 -22.88 -14.67
CA GLU A 48 -6.25 -24.03 -14.36
C GLU A 48 -7.34 -23.76 -13.31
N ASP A 49 -7.18 -22.74 -12.50
CA ASP A 49 -8.03 -22.47 -11.33
C ASP A 49 -8.55 -21.02 -11.37
N GLU A 50 -9.87 -20.84 -11.28
CA GLU A 50 -10.50 -19.52 -11.39
C GLU A 50 -10.11 -18.57 -10.24
N ASN A 51 -9.92 -19.09 -9.03
CA ASN A 51 -9.48 -18.29 -7.89
C ASN A 51 -8.02 -17.85 -8.05
N ILE A 52 -7.17 -18.73 -8.59
CA ILE A 52 -5.79 -18.39 -8.93
C ILE A 52 -5.73 -17.36 -10.06
N LYS A 53 -6.61 -17.45 -11.06
CA LYS A 53 -6.75 -16.42 -12.10
C LYS A 53 -7.18 -15.08 -11.51
N SER A 54 -8.09 -15.10 -10.55
CA SER A 54 -8.55 -13.90 -9.85
C SER A 54 -7.42 -13.24 -9.04
N LEU A 55 -6.58 -14.02 -8.34
CA LEU A 55 -5.37 -13.51 -7.69
C LEU A 55 -4.42 -12.87 -8.71
N LEU A 56 -4.18 -13.53 -9.85
CA LEU A 56 -3.32 -13.00 -10.91
C LEU A 56 -3.91 -11.74 -11.55
N PHE A 57 -5.23 -11.67 -11.70
CA PHE A 57 -5.91 -10.48 -12.19
C PHE A 57 -5.66 -9.29 -11.25
N GLY A 58 -5.91 -9.46 -9.94
CA GLY A 58 -5.63 -8.43 -8.94
C GLY A 58 -4.16 -8.00 -8.93
N TRP A 59 -3.22 -8.98 -9.03
CA TRP A 59 -1.78 -8.70 -9.15
C TRP A 59 -1.45 -7.78 -10.33
N LYS A 60 -1.99 -8.07 -11.52
CA LYS A 60 -1.79 -7.24 -12.71
C LYS A 60 -2.37 -5.85 -12.54
N ARG A 61 -3.55 -5.75 -11.93
CA ARG A 61 -4.18 -4.47 -11.60
C ARG A 61 -3.29 -3.62 -10.69
N HIS A 62 -2.71 -4.23 -9.64
CA HIS A 62 -1.72 -3.53 -8.79
C HIS A 62 -0.58 -2.92 -9.62
N LEU A 63 0.06 -3.72 -10.46
CA LEU A 63 1.18 -3.26 -11.29
C LEU A 63 0.78 -2.12 -12.25
N GLU A 64 -0.43 -2.19 -12.80
CA GLU A 64 -0.96 -1.17 -13.71
C GLU A 64 -1.26 0.14 -12.97
N VAL A 65 -1.94 0.05 -11.84
CA VAL A 65 -2.21 1.20 -10.95
C VAL A 65 -0.90 1.88 -10.54
N ASP A 66 0.08 1.11 -10.08
CA ASP A 66 1.39 1.63 -9.69
C ASP A 66 2.12 2.30 -10.85
N LYS A 67 2.08 1.70 -12.03
CA LYS A 67 2.69 2.28 -13.23
C LYS A 67 2.08 3.63 -13.58
N ILE A 68 0.75 3.75 -13.56
CA ILE A 68 0.04 5.00 -13.86
C ILE A 68 0.36 6.03 -12.78
N PHE A 69 0.23 5.64 -11.50
CA PHE A 69 0.46 6.51 -10.36
C PHE A 69 1.85 7.13 -10.36
N HIS A 70 2.90 6.30 -10.39
CA HIS A 70 4.28 6.78 -10.25
C HIS A 70 4.78 7.58 -11.45
N ASN A 71 4.14 7.43 -12.64
CA ASN A 71 4.46 8.25 -13.82
C ASN A 71 3.58 9.52 -13.94
N SER A 72 2.60 9.72 -13.05
CA SER A 72 1.71 10.87 -13.10
C SER A 72 2.41 12.16 -12.66
N SER A 73 2.00 13.29 -13.26
CA SER A 73 2.42 14.61 -12.81
C SER A 73 1.97 14.89 -11.37
N PHE A 74 0.83 14.33 -10.96
CA PHE A 74 0.31 14.40 -9.59
C PHE A 74 1.32 13.81 -8.60
N PHE A 75 1.76 12.56 -8.82
CA PHE A 75 2.73 11.91 -7.95
C PHE A 75 4.04 12.70 -7.88
N LEU A 76 4.62 13.06 -9.02
CA LEU A 76 5.88 13.79 -9.10
C LEU A 76 5.82 15.14 -8.37
N TYR A 77 4.72 15.85 -8.54
CA TYR A 77 4.49 17.14 -7.87
C TYR A 77 4.33 16.98 -6.37
N HIS A 78 3.39 16.14 -5.92
CA HIS A 78 3.05 16.04 -4.50
C HIS A 78 4.16 15.41 -3.66
N GLN A 79 4.82 14.35 -4.15
CA GLN A 79 5.98 13.80 -3.44
C GLN A 79 7.10 14.83 -3.25
N HIS A 80 7.33 15.69 -4.28
CA HIS A 80 8.31 16.76 -4.19
C HIS A 80 7.89 17.83 -3.17
N GLN A 81 6.64 18.25 -3.19
CA GLN A 81 6.12 19.26 -2.25
C GLN A 81 6.17 18.74 -0.80
N ILE A 82 5.79 17.49 -0.56
CA ILE A 82 5.93 16.87 0.76
C ILE A 82 7.39 16.83 1.17
N LYS A 83 8.28 16.35 0.30
CA LYS A 83 9.74 16.34 0.56
C LYS A 83 10.24 17.71 1.02
N VAL A 84 9.80 18.79 0.37
CA VAL A 84 10.19 20.17 0.75
C VAL A 84 9.62 20.55 2.11
N SER A 85 8.32 20.25 2.36
CA SER A 85 7.63 20.65 3.60
C SER A 85 8.16 19.94 4.85
N ILE A 86 8.67 18.70 4.71
CA ILE A 86 9.16 17.89 5.84
C ILE A 86 10.66 17.98 6.07
N LYS A 87 11.42 18.60 5.15
CA LYS A 87 12.89 18.60 5.16
C LYS A 87 13.47 19.08 6.49
N ASP A 88 12.94 20.19 7.01
CA ASP A 88 13.42 20.79 8.26
C ASP A 88 12.98 19.99 9.48
N SER A 89 11.83 19.31 9.39
CA SER A 89 11.31 18.48 10.49
C SER A 89 12.18 17.23 10.75
N ILE A 90 12.96 16.79 9.77
CA ILE A 90 13.82 15.59 9.88
C ILE A 90 15.31 15.91 9.78
N LEU A 91 15.70 17.15 10.07
CA LEU A 91 17.11 17.56 10.05
C LEU A 91 17.93 16.69 11.01
N GLY A 92 19.00 16.08 10.50
CA GLY A 92 19.84 15.15 11.28
C GLY A 92 19.35 13.71 11.32
N SER A 93 18.14 13.40 10.79
CA SER A 93 17.67 12.02 10.61
C SER A 93 18.47 11.29 9.52
N PRO A 94 18.71 9.98 9.64
CA PRO A 94 19.29 9.17 8.57
C PRO A 94 18.33 8.94 7.39
N VAL A 95 17.04 9.25 7.56
CA VAL A 95 16.00 9.01 6.55
C VAL A 95 16.12 10.02 5.41
N LYS A 96 16.13 9.53 4.18
CA LYS A 96 16.20 10.39 3.00
C LYS A 96 14.87 11.12 2.77
N PRO A 97 14.86 12.48 2.67
CA PRO A 97 13.63 13.24 2.46
C PRO A 97 12.84 12.82 1.21
N PHE A 98 13.51 12.39 0.15
CA PHE A 98 12.86 11.87 -1.06
C PHE A 98 12.03 10.61 -0.78
N PHE A 99 12.63 9.63 -0.09
CA PHE A 99 11.94 8.41 0.30
C PHE A 99 10.73 8.72 1.18
N LEU A 100 10.92 9.60 2.18
CA LEU A 100 9.85 9.95 3.10
C LEU A 100 8.71 10.71 2.40
N GLY A 101 9.04 11.60 1.44
CA GLY A 101 8.02 12.31 0.65
C GLY A 101 7.16 11.36 -0.18
N HIS A 102 7.76 10.31 -0.76
CA HIS A 102 7.06 9.27 -1.52
C HIS A 102 6.07 8.51 -0.63
N ILE A 103 6.57 7.84 0.43
CA ILE A 103 5.73 7.02 1.30
C ILE A 103 4.69 7.85 2.05
N SER A 104 5.03 9.10 2.42
CA SER A 104 4.05 10.00 3.04
C SER A 104 2.86 10.31 2.13
N LEU A 105 3.11 10.54 0.83
CA LEU A 105 2.02 10.77 -0.12
C LEU A 105 1.08 9.57 -0.18
N GLU A 106 1.61 8.36 -0.30
CA GLU A 106 0.81 7.13 -0.36
C GLU A 106 -0.04 6.93 0.90
N LEU A 107 0.55 7.14 2.09
CA LEU A 107 -0.18 7.01 3.35
C LEU A 107 -1.22 8.13 3.55
N LEU A 108 -0.95 9.34 3.07
CA LEU A 108 -1.93 10.44 3.11
C LEU A 108 -3.11 10.20 2.17
N LEU A 109 -2.89 9.57 1.01
CA LEU A 109 -3.98 9.15 0.11
C LEU A 109 -4.87 8.11 0.79
N ASP A 110 -4.29 7.07 1.40
CA ASP A 110 -5.06 6.08 2.18
C ASP A 110 -5.84 6.74 3.32
N ASN A 111 -5.22 7.70 4.03
CA ASN A 111 -5.91 8.44 5.09
C ASN A 111 -7.08 9.26 4.55
N LEU A 112 -6.93 9.93 3.40
CA LEU A 112 -7.99 10.73 2.81
C LEU A 112 -9.15 9.86 2.34
N LEU A 113 -8.90 8.70 1.72
CA LEU A 113 -9.95 7.75 1.36
C LEU A 113 -10.80 7.32 2.56
N LEU A 114 -10.14 7.11 3.72
CA LEU A 114 -10.84 6.76 4.96
C LEU A 114 -11.58 7.94 5.57
N SER A 115 -10.95 9.11 5.65
CA SER A 115 -11.55 10.28 6.29
C SER A 115 -12.73 10.85 5.51
N GLU A 116 -12.76 10.64 4.19
CA GLU A 116 -13.88 11.01 3.30
C GLU A 116 -14.92 9.87 3.11
N ASN A 117 -14.75 8.74 3.84
CA ASN A 117 -15.63 7.56 3.77
C ASN A 117 -15.81 6.99 2.34
N LEU A 118 -14.76 7.03 1.52
CA LEU A 118 -14.77 6.53 0.15
C LEU A 118 -14.50 5.03 0.05
N ILE A 119 -14.00 4.44 1.11
CA ILE A 119 -13.73 3.02 1.26
C ILE A 119 -14.13 2.53 2.65
N ASP A 120 -14.47 1.25 2.72
CA ASP A 120 -14.77 0.54 3.97
C ASP A 120 -13.67 -0.48 4.27
N VAL A 121 -12.89 -0.21 5.33
CA VAL A 121 -11.80 -1.10 5.78
C VAL A 121 -12.34 -2.41 6.36
N GLU A 122 -13.54 -2.41 6.94
CA GLU A 122 -14.16 -3.64 7.47
C GLU A 122 -14.48 -4.61 6.33
N VAL A 123 -15.07 -4.10 5.24
CA VAL A 123 -15.32 -4.87 4.02
C VAL A 123 -14.03 -5.39 3.43
N PHE A 124 -12.96 -4.57 3.38
CA PHE A 124 -11.64 -5.00 2.93
C PHE A 124 -11.13 -6.21 3.73
N TYR A 125 -11.08 -6.11 5.06
CA TYR A 125 -10.61 -7.21 5.90
C TYR A 125 -11.52 -8.43 5.87
N LYS A 126 -12.84 -8.24 5.71
CA LYS A 126 -13.78 -9.34 5.50
C LYS A 126 -13.41 -10.13 4.25
N LEU A 127 -13.24 -9.45 3.10
CA LEU A 127 -12.86 -10.10 1.84
C LEU A 127 -11.50 -10.82 1.95
N ILE A 128 -10.50 -10.18 2.56
CA ILE A 128 -9.17 -10.81 2.76
C ILE A 128 -9.28 -12.09 3.61
N ASN A 129 -10.17 -12.14 4.60
CA ASN A 129 -10.39 -13.32 5.43
C ASN A 129 -11.21 -14.44 4.76
N GLU A 130 -11.92 -14.15 3.67
CA GLU A 130 -12.68 -15.14 2.88
C GLU A 130 -11.78 -15.94 1.91
N VAL A 131 -10.52 -15.53 1.74
CA VAL A 131 -9.58 -16.25 0.85
C VAL A 131 -9.15 -17.56 1.47
N ASP A 132 -9.25 -18.66 0.70
CA ASP A 132 -8.74 -19.97 1.10
C ASP A 132 -7.21 -19.97 1.09
N ASP A 133 -6.61 -20.25 2.25
CA ASP A 133 -5.15 -20.29 2.43
C ASP A 133 -4.49 -21.36 1.54
N GLN A 134 -5.18 -22.45 1.16
CA GLN A 134 -4.63 -23.47 0.26
C GLN A 134 -4.49 -22.95 -1.17
N ILE A 135 -5.47 -22.17 -1.64
CA ILE A 135 -5.41 -21.52 -2.96
C ILE A 135 -4.28 -20.48 -2.97
N LEU A 136 -4.18 -19.68 -1.91
CA LEU A 136 -3.11 -18.70 -1.77
C LEU A 136 -1.73 -19.37 -1.70
N LYS A 137 -1.60 -20.46 -0.94
CA LYS A 137 -0.37 -21.27 -0.88
C LYS A 137 0.03 -21.82 -2.24
N LYS A 138 -0.95 -22.33 -3.00
CA LYS A 138 -0.72 -22.79 -4.38
C LYS A 138 -0.20 -21.68 -5.28
N PHE A 139 -0.81 -20.48 -5.21
CA PHE A 139 -0.37 -19.29 -5.95
C PHE A 139 1.09 -18.93 -5.62
N ILE A 140 1.45 -18.89 -4.33
CA ILE A 140 2.79 -18.54 -3.86
C ILE A 140 3.82 -19.58 -4.30
N ASN A 141 3.49 -20.89 -4.20
CA ASN A 141 4.38 -21.98 -4.63
C ASN A 141 4.63 -21.98 -6.14
N LEU A 142 3.61 -21.65 -6.97
CA LEU A 142 3.77 -21.49 -8.41
C LEU A 142 4.78 -20.39 -8.78
N ASN A 143 5.03 -19.46 -7.85
CA ASN A 143 6.06 -18.42 -7.99
C ASN A 143 7.40 -18.81 -7.36
N GLN A 144 7.65 -20.10 -7.07
CA GLN A 144 8.91 -20.63 -6.54
C GLN A 144 9.28 -20.10 -5.15
N ILE A 145 8.32 -19.65 -4.36
CA ILE A 145 8.52 -19.36 -2.93
C ILE A 145 8.24 -20.66 -2.16
N GLU A 146 9.27 -21.30 -1.64
CA GLU A 146 9.16 -22.55 -0.90
C GLU A 146 8.79 -22.32 0.57
N ASP A 147 9.37 -21.28 1.21
CA ASP A 147 9.09 -20.91 2.59
C ASP A 147 7.78 -20.12 2.72
N THR A 148 6.66 -20.81 2.48
CA THR A 148 5.33 -20.21 2.62
C THR A 148 4.96 -19.92 4.07
N ASP A 149 5.53 -20.61 5.04
CA ASP A 149 5.19 -20.44 6.46
C ASP A 149 5.53 -19.03 6.95
N ARG A 150 6.64 -18.49 6.45
CA ARG A 150 7.03 -17.10 6.73
C ARG A 150 6.01 -16.10 6.20
N PHE A 151 5.48 -16.32 4.99
CA PHE A 151 4.43 -15.47 4.43
C PHE A 151 3.16 -15.56 5.27
N PHE A 152 2.69 -16.78 5.59
CA PHE A 152 1.46 -16.96 6.35
C PHE A 152 1.57 -16.42 7.77
N TYR A 153 2.71 -16.56 8.44
CA TYR A 153 2.95 -15.90 9.72
C TYR A 153 2.77 -14.37 9.66
N PHE A 154 3.36 -13.75 8.64
CA PHE A 154 3.18 -12.31 8.42
C PHE A 154 1.72 -11.95 8.06
N PHE A 155 1.09 -12.73 7.19
CA PHE A 155 -0.26 -12.50 6.72
C PHE A 155 -1.31 -12.66 7.84
N ASP A 156 -1.11 -13.61 8.74
CA ASP A 156 -1.97 -13.79 9.92
C ASP A 156 -1.86 -12.61 10.88
N ILE A 157 -0.64 -12.09 11.09
CA ILE A 157 -0.44 -10.86 11.86
C ILE A 157 -1.16 -9.69 11.17
N PHE A 158 -1.04 -9.54 9.86
CA PHE A 158 -1.72 -8.50 9.09
C PHE A 158 -3.24 -8.57 9.28
N LYS A 159 -3.83 -9.76 9.14
CA LYS A 159 -5.28 -10.02 9.35
C LYS A 159 -5.71 -9.74 10.78
N LYS A 160 -4.89 -10.12 11.77
CA LYS A 160 -5.20 -9.99 13.21
C LYS A 160 -5.08 -8.54 13.70
N GLU A 161 -3.96 -7.87 13.40
CA GLU A 161 -3.66 -6.54 13.91
C GLU A 161 -4.52 -5.45 13.25
N LYS A 162 -5.03 -5.69 12.05
CA LYS A 162 -5.92 -4.78 11.30
C LYS A 162 -5.43 -3.33 11.32
N TYR A 163 -4.14 -3.11 11.21
CA TYR A 163 -3.51 -1.81 11.44
C TYR A 163 -3.95 -0.72 10.45
N LEU A 164 -4.56 -1.09 9.31
CA LEU A 164 -5.08 -0.13 8.33
C LEU A 164 -6.21 0.75 8.90
N TYR A 165 -6.94 0.29 9.92
CA TYR A 165 -7.89 1.16 10.65
C TYR A 165 -7.21 2.40 11.25
N ASN A 166 -5.94 2.28 11.65
CA ASN A 166 -5.19 3.38 12.22
C ASN A 166 -4.91 4.49 11.21
N TYR A 167 -5.00 4.22 9.92
CA TYR A 167 -4.77 5.23 8.88
C TYR A 167 -5.86 6.30 8.83
N SER A 168 -7.02 6.09 9.46
CA SER A 168 -8.04 7.13 9.64
C SER A 168 -7.53 8.32 10.50
N ASN A 169 -6.57 8.09 11.40
CA ASN A 169 -5.97 9.12 12.24
C ASN A 169 -4.64 9.61 11.65
N THR A 170 -4.59 10.89 11.25
CA THR A 170 -3.39 11.48 10.64
C THR A 170 -2.16 11.45 11.58
N GLU A 171 -2.34 11.54 12.90
CA GLU A 171 -1.23 11.43 13.85
C GLU A 171 -0.59 10.04 13.81
N LYS A 172 -1.37 9.00 13.55
CA LYS A 172 -0.86 7.63 13.41
C LYS A 172 -0.14 7.37 12.09
N ILE A 173 -0.28 8.26 11.11
CA ILE A 173 0.51 8.20 9.86
C ILE A 173 2.00 8.31 10.16
N THR A 174 2.42 9.22 11.05
CA THR A 174 3.83 9.33 11.44
C THR A 174 4.34 8.05 12.11
N TYR A 175 3.53 7.41 12.94
CA TYR A 175 3.87 6.10 13.50
C TYR A 175 4.06 5.04 12.41
N ALA A 176 3.16 4.99 11.42
CA ALA A 176 3.29 4.07 10.28
C ALA A 176 4.58 4.34 9.47
N LEU A 177 4.88 5.62 9.20
CA LEU A 177 6.13 6.03 8.55
C LEU A 177 7.36 5.58 9.34
N ARG A 178 7.37 5.79 10.66
CA ARG A 178 8.44 5.30 11.53
C ARG A 178 8.63 3.80 11.37
N ARG A 179 7.55 3.01 11.44
CA ARG A 179 7.60 1.54 11.28
C ARG A 179 8.17 1.11 9.94
N ILE A 180 7.81 1.81 8.86
CA ILE A 180 8.35 1.56 7.52
C ILE A 180 9.85 1.94 7.47
N CYS A 181 10.21 3.10 8.00
CA CYS A 181 11.60 3.57 8.03
C CYS A 181 12.51 2.66 8.88
N MET A 182 12.02 2.11 10.01
CA MET A 182 12.77 1.17 10.86
C MET A 182 13.21 -0.11 10.13
N ARG A 183 12.62 -0.43 8.99
CA ARG A 183 13.07 -1.55 8.14
C ARG A 183 14.38 -1.26 7.40
N LEU A 184 14.76 0.01 7.29
CA LEU A 184 15.94 0.48 6.54
C LEU A 184 16.95 1.22 7.40
N TRP A 185 16.50 1.88 8.47
CA TRP A 185 17.34 2.70 9.35
C TRP A 185 17.05 2.39 10.81
N GLN A 186 18.11 2.31 11.62
CA GLN A 186 17.96 2.28 13.08
C GLN A 186 17.60 3.70 13.56
N ASN A 187 16.61 3.78 14.49
CA ASN A 187 16.18 5.06 15.09
C ASN A 187 15.94 6.16 14.03
N PRO A 188 14.97 5.96 13.12
CA PRO A 188 14.76 6.86 12.00
C PRO A 188 14.44 8.29 12.44
N PHE A 189 13.76 8.46 13.56
CA PHE A 189 13.34 9.77 14.08
C PHE A 189 13.49 9.86 15.61
N THR A 190 13.79 11.07 16.11
CA THR A 190 13.60 11.44 17.52
C THR A 190 12.13 11.80 17.76
N GLU A 191 11.71 11.87 19.02
CA GLU A 191 10.35 12.31 19.39
C GLU A 191 10.03 13.72 18.88
N GLU A 192 11.00 14.64 18.96
CA GLU A 192 10.86 15.99 18.43
C GLU A 192 10.67 16.00 16.90
N GLN A 193 11.45 15.20 16.18
CA GLN A 193 11.30 15.05 14.74
C GLN A 193 9.94 14.44 14.37
N GLU A 194 9.45 13.45 15.11
CA GLU A 194 8.11 12.88 14.90
C GLU A 194 7.02 13.91 15.12
N TYR A 195 7.13 14.73 16.15
CA TYR A 195 6.18 15.81 16.43
C TYR A 195 6.12 16.84 15.30
N HIS A 196 7.29 17.33 14.84
CA HIS A 196 7.35 18.28 13.73
C HIS A 196 6.90 17.68 12.40
N LEU A 197 7.29 16.43 12.13
CA LEU A 197 6.85 15.68 10.95
C LEU A 197 5.33 15.52 10.92
N THR A 198 4.72 15.16 12.07
CA THR A 198 3.26 15.04 12.19
C THR A 198 2.57 16.35 11.85
N LYS A 199 3.04 17.47 12.38
CA LYS A 199 2.47 18.80 12.07
C LYS A 199 2.58 19.13 10.58
N SER A 200 3.74 18.88 9.98
CA SER A 200 3.95 19.14 8.55
C SER A 200 3.02 18.30 7.67
N LEU A 201 2.80 17.04 8.03
CA LEU A 201 1.91 16.15 7.31
C LEU A 201 0.43 16.52 7.46
N ILE A 202 0.00 16.95 8.65
CA ILE A 202 -1.37 17.44 8.87
C ILE A 202 -1.64 18.68 7.99
N LEU A 203 -0.72 19.64 7.96
CA LEU A 203 -0.83 20.83 7.11
C LEU A 203 -0.85 20.44 5.64
N TYR A 204 -0.01 19.51 5.20
CA TYR A 204 0.01 19.07 3.83
C TYR A 204 -1.26 18.31 3.44
N LYS A 205 -1.80 17.47 4.32
CA LYS A 205 -3.09 16.80 4.11
C LYS A 205 -4.20 17.78 3.80
N THR A 206 -4.29 18.90 4.52
CA THR A 206 -5.30 19.94 4.28
C THR A 206 -5.21 20.50 2.85
N LYS A 207 -3.99 20.69 2.33
CA LYS A 207 -3.80 21.08 0.94
C LYS A 207 -4.21 19.96 -0.02
N LEU A 208 -3.77 18.73 0.25
CA LEU A 208 -4.00 17.57 -0.62
C LEU A 208 -5.49 17.20 -0.72
N SER A 209 -6.28 17.43 0.35
CA SER A 209 -7.70 17.06 0.41
C SER A 209 -8.56 17.71 -0.69
N GLY A 210 -8.17 18.88 -1.18
CA GLY A 210 -8.90 19.55 -2.26
C GLY A 210 -8.68 18.98 -3.66
N GLU A 211 -7.65 18.13 -3.85
CA GLU A 211 -7.26 17.69 -5.20
C GLU A 211 -6.91 16.18 -5.29
N PHE A 212 -6.93 15.44 -4.17
CA PHE A 212 -6.49 14.05 -4.16
C PHE A 212 -7.31 13.11 -5.04
N LEU A 213 -8.60 13.40 -5.28
CA LEU A 213 -9.45 12.57 -6.13
C LEU A 213 -9.02 12.59 -7.60
N HIS A 214 -8.35 13.64 -8.05
CA HIS A 214 -7.87 13.73 -9.44
C HIS A 214 -6.97 12.56 -9.84
N ILE A 215 -6.14 12.05 -8.91
CA ILE A 215 -5.30 10.91 -9.24
C ILE A 215 -6.11 9.61 -9.35
N PHE A 216 -7.13 9.42 -8.53
CA PHE A 216 -8.00 8.25 -8.61
C PHE A 216 -8.85 8.28 -9.89
N GLU A 217 -9.40 9.43 -10.26
CA GLU A 217 -10.14 9.62 -11.52
C GLU A 217 -9.25 9.37 -12.74
N LEU A 218 -8.02 9.90 -12.74
CA LEU A 218 -7.06 9.70 -13.83
C LEU A 218 -6.70 8.22 -13.99
N ILE A 219 -6.51 7.50 -12.90
CA ILE A 219 -6.20 6.06 -12.94
C ILE A 219 -7.43 5.28 -13.41
N ASP A 220 -8.62 5.55 -12.89
CA ASP A 220 -9.86 4.88 -13.31
C ASP A 220 -10.10 5.03 -14.83
N LEU A 221 -9.86 6.22 -15.39
CA LEU A 221 -9.97 6.47 -16.83
C LEU A 221 -8.97 5.66 -17.69
N GLN A 222 -7.82 5.30 -17.13
CA GLN A 222 -6.80 4.52 -17.86
C GLN A 222 -6.94 3.01 -17.65
N LEU A 223 -7.65 2.59 -16.59
CA LEU A 223 -7.89 1.18 -16.29
C LEU A 223 -9.10 0.59 -17.05
N ASN A 224 -9.98 1.44 -17.59
CA ASN A 224 -11.17 1.12 -18.39
C ASN A 224 -10.91 1.36 -19.86
#